data_c392c169a9fa8a597415d327bc58cd0a
#
_entry.id   c392c169a9fa8a597415d327bc58cd0a
#
_cell.length_a   1.000
_cell.length_b   1.000
_cell.length_c   1.000
_cell.angle_alpha   90.00
_cell.angle_beta   90.00
_cell.angle_gamma   90.00
#
_symmetry.space_group_name_H-M   'P 1'
#
loop_
_entity.id
_entity.type
_entity.pdbx_description
1 polymer ?
#
loop_
_entity_poly.entity_id
_entity_poly.type
_entity_poly.pdbx_seq_one_letter_code
_entity_poly.pdbx_strand_id
1 'polypeptide(L)'
;MNYNDFFKMIPEASLVAILIILFVADFISAKTEERKWFNPLASVLLLANTVVCMLQLQPEDAFGGMYFTSTAVNVMKAILAFGTFIVVLQSRVWAEKSGKEGEFYMLVVSTLLGMEVMMSAGNFLMFFLGLEMASVPMACVIAFDAYRNNSAEAAAKFILTATFSSGVMLYGISFLYGAYGTMYFSDITANLQATPFTIMGLVFFFSGLGFKISLVPFHFWTADTYQGAPTTVTGYLSVISKDAAAFTLLSILFHVFGSMIAYWHVLMMIVVALSITVANLFAIRQGELKRFMAFSSISQAGYIMLAALGNNWTSSVAALSYYVLIYVVANMAVFTIISVVEQNNGGKTNIADYNGFYKTNPRLSFLMTIAMFSLGGIPPFAGMFSKFFVFMSGVDGADIATTEGAWTYVILFIALINTVVSLYYYLKIVKAMYIIRCDTPMPTFKSDCNTKFTLALCTAGIVLFGVCSCVYDWIAAAI
;
A
#
# COMPACT_ATOMS: atom_id res chain seq x y z
N MET A 1 -9.82 -17.31 28.87
CA MET A 1 -9.08 -17.38 27.60
C MET A 1 -9.18 -18.81 27.09
N ASN A 2 -9.74 -18.95 25.91
CA ASN A 2 -9.87 -20.29 25.31
C ASN A 2 -8.65 -20.46 24.36
N TYR A 3 -7.81 -21.47 24.59
CA TYR A 3 -6.62 -21.68 23.72
C TYR A 3 -7.01 -21.90 22.26
N ASN A 4 -8.25 -22.33 21.99
CA ASN A 4 -8.78 -22.49 20.64
C ASN A 4 -8.89 -21.15 19.86
N ASP A 5 -8.93 -20.02 20.55
CA ASP A 5 -9.01 -18.70 19.90
C ASP A 5 -7.72 -18.36 19.13
N PHE A 6 -6.56 -18.90 19.56
CA PHE A 6 -5.31 -18.74 18.83
C PHE A 6 -5.30 -19.48 17.48
N PHE A 7 -6.04 -20.58 17.36
CA PHE A 7 -6.16 -21.30 16.09
C PHE A 7 -7.03 -20.55 15.06
N LYS A 8 -7.74 -19.51 15.49
CA LYS A 8 -8.52 -18.64 14.59
C LYS A 8 -7.66 -17.55 13.95
N MET A 9 -6.48 -17.26 14.52
CA MET A 9 -5.50 -16.28 14.05
C MET A 9 -4.36 -16.95 13.27
N ILE A 10 -4.64 -17.91 12.41
CA ILE A 10 -3.60 -18.68 11.69
C ILE A 10 -2.70 -17.78 10.83
N PRO A 11 -3.19 -16.78 10.07
CA PRO A 11 -2.34 -15.88 9.32
C PRO A 11 -1.31 -15.15 10.18
N GLU A 12 -1.76 -14.50 11.26
CA GLU A 12 -0.89 -13.76 12.18
C GLU A 12 0.04 -14.71 12.95
N ALA A 13 -0.47 -15.87 13.39
CA ALA A 13 0.34 -16.88 14.05
C ALA A 13 1.46 -17.41 13.14
N SER A 14 1.19 -17.56 11.86
CA SER A 14 2.21 -17.96 10.88
C SER A 14 3.29 -16.89 10.71
N LEU A 15 2.94 -15.59 10.74
CA LEU A 15 3.94 -14.50 10.72
C LEU A 15 4.78 -14.48 12.00
N VAL A 16 4.19 -14.72 13.17
CA VAL A 16 4.94 -14.88 14.43
C VAL A 16 5.91 -16.07 14.34
N ALA A 17 5.47 -17.20 13.78
CA ALA A 17 6.36 -18.34 13.55
C ALA A 17 7.50 -17.99 12.58
N ILE A 18 7.22 -17.26 11.51
CA ILE A 18 8.22 -16.75 10.56
C ILE A 18 9.24 -15.86 11.28
N LEU A 19 8.80 -14.94 12.14
CA LEU A 19 9.69 -14.09 12.92
C LEU A 19 10.63 -14.91 13.82
N ILE A 20 10.09 -15.92 14.50
CA ILE A 20 10.90 -16.81 15.35
C ILE A 20 11.91 -17.59 14.50
N ILE A 21 11.50 -18.13 13.37
CA ILE A 21 12.38 -18.88 12.45
C ILE A 21 13.50 -17.97 11.93
N LEU A 22 13.18 -16.75 11.48
CA LEU A 22 14.17 -15.80 10.98
C LEU A 22 15.14 -15.36 12.09
N PHE A 23 14.64 -15.12 13.30
CA PHE A 23 15.48 -14.78 14.45
C PHE A 23 16.46 -15.90 14.81
N VAL A 24 15.98 -17.14 14.90
CA VAL A 24 16.83 -18.32 15.18
C VAL A 24 17.83 -18.55 14.04
N ALA A 25 17.39 -18.42 12.80
CA ALA A 25 18.24 -18.55 11.62
C ALA A 25 19.35 -17.49 11.59
N ASP A 26 19.01 -16.23 11.93
CA ASP A 26 19.98 -15.15 12.01
C ASP A 26 20.99 -15.37 13.13
N PHE A 27 20.54 -15.79 14.32
CA PHE A 27 21.39 -16.08 15.45
C PHE A 27 22.38 -17.23 15.17
N ILE A 28 21.92 -18.33 14.54
CA ILE A 28 22.77 -19.47 14.19
C ILE A 28 23.79 -19.06 13.11
N SER A 29 23.40 -18.24 12.14
CA SER A 29 24.26 -17.83 11.02
C SER A 29 25.09 -16.59 11.29
N ALA A 30 25.03 -16.00 12.49
CA ALA A 30 25.71 -14.75 12.84
C ALA A 30 27.24 -14.75 12.58
N LYS A 31 27.86 -15.93 12.60
CA LYS A 31 29.31 -16.13 12.36
C LYS A 31 29.67 -16.51 10.91
N THR A 32 28.68 -16.66 10.04
CA THR A 32 28.90 -17.13 8.66
C THR A 32 29.01 -15.93 7.74
N GLU A 33 30.13 -15.79 7.02
CA GLU A 33 30.38 -14.62 6.13
C GLU A 33 29.45 -14.59 4.90
N GLU A 34 28.98 -15.73 4.39
CA GLU A 34 28.10 -15.82 3.23
C GLU A 34 26.75 -16.46 3.59
N ARG A 35 25.68 -15.64 3.63
CA ARG A 35 24.31 -16.06 3.99
C ARG A 35 23.37 -16.22 2.79
N LYS A 36 23.88 -16.69 1.64
CA LYS A 36 23.11 -16.80 0.38
C LYS A 36 21.76 -17.53 0.48
N TRP A 37 21.57 -18.34 1.53
CA TRP A 37 20.35 -19.09 1.77
C TRP A 37 19.28 -18.31 2.54
N PHE A 38 19.63 -17.17 3.16
CA PHE A 38 18.72 -16.45 4.08
C PHE A 38 17.57 -15.76 3.33
N ASN A 39 17.85 -15.08 2.22
CA ASN A 39 16.81 -14.48 1.37
C ASN A 39 15.86 -15.52 0.75
N PRO A 40 16.32 -16.65 0.16
CA PRO A 40 15.44 -17.74 -0.26
C PRO A 40 14.55 -18.28 0.87
N LEU A 41 15.08 -18.46 2.08
CA LEU A 41 14.31 -18.90 3.23
C LEU A 41 13.17 -17.90 3.55
N ALA A 42 13.50 -16.62 3.72
CA ALA A 42 12.50 -15.57 4.00
C ALA A 42 11.44 -15.51 2.89
N SER A 43 11.85 -15.64 1.63
CA SER A 43 10.93 -15.63 0.48
C SER A 43 9.97 -16.82 0.49
N VAL A 44 10.46 -18.02 0.74
CA VAL A 44 9.61 -19.24 0.81
C VAL A 44 8.63 -19.15 1.97
N LEU A 45 9.07 -18.68 3.13
CA LEU A 45 8.21 -18.52 4.31
C LEU A 45 7.08 -17.49 4.06
N LEU A 46 7.37 -16.36 3.42
CA LEU A 46 6.34 -15.37 3.07
C LEU A 46 5.38 -15.86 1.99
N LEU A 47 5.87 -16.64 1.03
CA LEU A 47 4.99 -17.30 0.06
C LEU A 47 4.06 -18.30 0.74
N ALA A 48 4.58 -19.07 1.73
CA ALA A 48 3.76 -19.96 2.53
C ALA A 48 2.69 -19.19 3.33
N ASN A 49 3.04 -18.05 3.94
CA ASN A 49 2.06 -17.18 4.61
C ASN A 49 0.97 -16.69 3.63
N THR A 50 1.34 -16.30 2.41
CA THR A 50 0.35 -15.92 1.37
C THR A 50 -0.65 -17.04 1.10
N VAL A 51 -0.16 -18.28 0.99
CA VAL A 51 -1.02 -19.47 0.80
C VAL A 51 -1.91 -19.70 2.03
N VAL A 52 -1.36 -19.57 3.23
CA VAL A 52 -2.12 -19.69 4.49
C VAL A 52 -3.28 -18.71 4.55
N CYS A 53 -3.05 -17.43 4.20
CA CYS A 53 -4.11 -16.43 4.14
C CYS A 53 -5.22 -16.79 3.13
N MET A 54 -4.85 -17.39 1.99
CA MET A 54 -5.81 -17.82 0.97
C MET A 54 -6.60 -19.09 1.36
N LEU A 55 -6.06 -19.91 2.24
CA LEU A 55 -6.76 -21.13 2.70
C LEU A 55 -7.76 -20.83 3.82
N GLN A 56 -7.54 -19.79 4.61
CA GLN A 56 -8.43 -19.40 5.71
C GLN A 56 -9.45 -18.35 5.26
N LEU A 57 -10.39 -18.74 4.43
CA LEU A 57 -11.41 -17.80 3.91
C LEU A 57 -12.67 -17.71 4.79
N GLN A 58 -12.81 -18.52 5.83
CA GLN A 58 -13.98 -18.48 6.71
C GLN A 58 -13.92 -17.30 7.68
N PRO A 59 -15.06 -16.64 7.94
CA PRO A 59 -15.17 -15.64 8.98
C PRO A 59 -14.90 -16.25 10.35
N GLU A 60 -14.08 -15.59 11.17
CA GLU A 60 -13.75 -16.04 12.52
C GLU A 60 -13.84 -14.86 13.50
N ASP A 61 -14.34 -15.13 14.70
CA ASP A 61 -14.38 -14.22 15.84
C ASP A 61 -13.64 -14.86 17.02
N ALA A 62 -12.76 -14.09 17.64
CA ALA A 62 -11.94 -14.56 18.74
C ALA A 62 -11.76 -13.51 19.83
N PHE A 63 -11.32 -13.97 21.02
CA PHE A 63 -11.02 -13.12 22.17
C PHE A 63 -12.19 -12.20 22.55
N GLY A 64 -13.43 -12.70 22.48
CA GLY A 64 -14.62 -11.95 22.86
C GLY A 64 -14.90 -10.74 21.97
N GLY A 65 -14.67 -10.86 20.67
CA GLY A 65 -14.93 -9.79 19.69
C GLY A 65 -13.77 -8.78 19.52
N MET A 66 -12.61 -9.03 20.13
CA MET A 66 -11.43 -8.19 19.90
C MET A 66 -10.80 -8.45 18.52
N TYR A 67 -10.82 -9.69 18.08
CA TYR A 67 -10.33 -10.11 16.77
C TYR A 67 -11.51 -10.55 15.91
N PHE A 68 -11.57 -10.03 14.73
CA PHE A 68 -12.56 -10.40 13.72
C PHE A 68 -11.89 -10.52 12.36
N THR A 69 -12.15 -11.61 11.65
CA THR A 69 -11.72 -11.77 10.27
C THR A 69 -12.89 -12.15 9.36
N SER A 70 -12.78 -11.79 8.11
CA SER A 70 -13.74 -12.14 7.06
C SER A 70 -12.99 -12.58 5.81
N THR A 71 -13.70 -13.14 4.84
CA THR A 71 -13.11 -13.47 3.54
C THR A 71 -12.39 -12.27 2.92
N ALA A 72 -13.00 -11.10 2.97
CA ALA A 72 -12.43 -9.85 2.46
C ALA A 72 -11.10 -9.50 3.14
N VAL A 73 -11.04 -9.59 4.47
CA VAL A 73 -9.83 -9.35 5.26
C VAL A 73 -8.73 -10.34 4.87
N ASN A 74 -9.04 -11.63 4.75
CA ASN A 74 -8.06 -12.66 4.43
C ASN A 74 -7.54 -12.57 2.99
N VAL A 75 -8.40 -12.21 2.03
CA VAL A 75 -7.98 -11.90 0.66
C VAL A 75 -7.00 -10.72 0.66
N MET A 76 -7.31 -9.65 1.41
CA MET A 76 -6.43 -8.50 1.49
C MET A 76 -5.09 -8.82 2.18
N LYS A 77 -5.09 -9.60 3.28
CA LYS A 77 -3.87 -10.14 3.89
C LYS A 77 -3.01 -10.91 2.90
N ALA A 78 -3.62 -11.78 2.09
CA ALA A 78 -2.92 -12.54 1.07
C ALA A 78 -2.27 -11.64 0.01
N ILE A 79 -2.95 -10.58 -0.44
CA ILE A 79 -2.40 -9.60 -1.38
C ILE A 79 -1.20 -8.86 -0.78
N LEU A 80 -1.30 -8.44 0.48
CA LEU A 80 -0.20 -7.73 1.17
C LEU A 80 0.98 -8.65 1.47
N ALA A 81 0.75 -9.90 1.88
CA ALA A 81 1.78 -10.91 2.06
C ALA A 81 2.50 -11.22 0.75
N PHE A 82 1.76 -11.35 -0.37
CA PHE A 82 2.32 -11.50 -1.70
C PHE A 82 3.18 -10.30 -2.12
N GLY A 83 2.71 -9.07 -1.86
CA GLY A 83 3.50 -7.87 -2.10
C GLY A 83 4.77 -7.83 -1.26
N THR A 84 4.71 -8.24 0.00
CA THR A 84 5.87 -8.33 0.89
C THR A 84 6.86 -9.39 0.42
N PHE A 85 6.39 -10.54 -0.08
CA PHE A 85 7.23 -11.55 -0.74
C PHE A 85 8.00 -10.94 -1.92
N ILE A 86 7.35 -10.15 -2.79
CA ILE A 86 8.01 -9.46 -3.90
C ILE A 86 9.10 -8.49 -3.39
N VAL A 87 8.82 -7.75 -2.31
CA VAL A 87 9.80 -6.84 -1.69
C VAL A 87 11.02 -7.58 -1.18
N VAL A 88 10.84 -8.72 -0.51
CA VAL A 88 11.95 -9.55 -0.02
C VAL A 88 12.78 -10.12 -1.18
N LEU A 89 12.14 -10.56 -2.26
CA LEU A 89 12.86 -11.02 -3.46
C LEU A 89 13.73 -9.94 -4.08
N GLN A 90 13.20 -8.72 -4.27
CA GLN A 90 13.92 -7.62 -4.91
C GLN A 90 15.02 -7.01 -4.02
N SER A 91 14.90 -7.16 -2.69
CA SER A 91 15.83 -6.55 -1.73
C SER A 91 17.16 -7.27 -1.62
N ARG A 92 17.29 -8.50 -2.14
CA ARG A 92 18.42 -9.40 -1.90
C ARG A 92 19.77 -8.72 -2.01
N VAL A 93 20.11 -8.18 -3.18
CA VAL A 93 21.43 -7.59 -3.44
C VAL A 93 21.73 -6.42 -2.54
N TRP A 94 20.73 -5.61 -2.23
CA TRP A 94 20.89 -4.46 -1.34
C TRP A 94 21.01 -4.90 0.12
N ALA A 95 20.20 -5.85 0.57
CA ALA A 95 20.22 -6.38 1.93
C ALA A 95 21.54 -7.13 2.21
N GLU A 96 22.03 -7.98 1.31
CA GLU A 96 23.33 -8.65 1.39
C GLU A 96 24.48 -7.62 1.56
N LYS A 97 24.46 -6.53 0.79
CA LYS A 97 25.47 -5.46 0.91
C LYS A 97 25.40 -4.70 2.23
N SER A 98 24.26 -4.61 2.87
CA SER A 98 24.10 -3.93 4.17
C SER A 98 24.74 -4.73 5.32
N GLY A 99 24.92 -6.05 5.16
CA GLY A 99 25.38 -6.96 6.21
C GLY A 99 24.38 -7.19 7.35
N LYS A 100 23.14 -6.68 7.20
CA LYS A 100 22.07 -6.71 8.22
C LYS A 100 20.77 -7.28 7.69
N GLU A 101 20.87 -8.34 6.89
CA GLU A 101 19.73 -8.96 6.22
C GLU A 101 18.67 -9.46 7.20
N GLY A 102 19.09 -10.13 8.29
CA GLY A 102 18.20 -10.69 9.30
C GLY A 102 17.36 -9.61 9.97
N GLU A 103 18.01 -8.52 10.41
CA GLU A 103 17.31 -7.37 11.01
C GLU A 103 16.31 -6.76 10.03
N PHE A 104 16.67 -6.60 8.76
CA PHE A 104 15.80 -6.03 7.74
C PHE A 104 14.54 -6.88 7.53
N TYR A 105 14.70 -8.19 7.31
CA TYR A 105 13.54 -9.05 7.06
C TYR A 105 12.65 -9.20 8.29
N MET A 106 13.22 -9.29 9.49
CA MET A 106 12.44 -9.30 10.73
C MET A 106 11.63 -8.03 10.92
N LEU A 107 12.20 -6.86 10.65
CA LEU A 107 11.47 -5.59 10.72
C LEU A 107 10.33 -5.52 9.69
N VAL A 108 10.59 -5.96 8.44
CA VAL A 108 9.56 -5.99 7.39
C VAL A 108 8.41 -6.93 7.78
N VAL A 109 8.71 -8.15 8.27
CA VAL A 109 7.67 -9.10 8.71
C VAL A 109 6.92 -8.56 9.94
N SER A 110 7.59 -7.87 10.87
CA SER A 110 6.93 -7.23 12.02
C SER A 110 5.95 -6.14 11.58
N THR A 111 6.29 -5.35 10.55
CA THR A 111 5.35 -4.36 10.01
C THR A 111 4.15 -5.02 9.34
N LEU A 112 4.36 -6.12 8.60
CA LEU A 112 3.27 -6.88 7.99
C LEU A 112 2.33 -7.46 9.05
N LEU A 113 2.88 -8.06 10.12
CA LEU A 113 2.10 -8.55 11.25
C LEU A 113 1.24 -7.44 11.87
N GLY A 114 1.81 -6.25 12.08
CA GLY A 114 1.06 -5.10 12.59
C GLY A 114 -0.10 -4.71 11.67
N MET A 115 0.10 -4.75 10.34
CA MET A 115 -0.95 -4.46 9.36
C MET A 115 -2.06 -5.52 9.36
N GLU A 116 -1.72 -6.81 9.48
CA GLU A 116 -2.71 -7.90 9.56
C GLU A 116 -3.54 -7.78 10.85
N VAL A 117 -2.90 -7.50 11.99
CA VAL A 117 -3.59 -7.23 13.26
C VAL A 117 -4.52 -6.03 13.17
N MET A 118 -4.08 -4.94 12.51
CA MET A 118 -4.89 -3.74 12.29
C MET A 118 -6.15 -4.03 11.47
N MET A 119 -6.01 -4.80 10.39
CA MET A 119 -7.14 -5.16 9.51
C MET A 119 -8.14 -6.11 10.17
N SER A 120 -7.69 -6.94 11.13
CA SER A 120 -8.51 -7.90 11.86
C SER A 120 -9.03 -7.38 13.19
N ALA A 121 -8.88 -6.08 13.46
CA ALA A 121 -9.33 -5.52 14.73
C ALA A 121 -10.86 -5.45 14.82
N GLY A 122 -11.42 -5.98 15.90
CA GLY A 122 -12.84 -5.86 16.28
C GLY A 122 -13.09 -4.72 17.28
N ASN A 123 -12.03 -4.03 17.73
CA ASN A 123 -12.12 -2.88 18.60
C ASN A 123 -11.02 -1.84 18.30
N PHE A 124 -11.22 -0.61 18.76
CA PHE A 124 -10.27 0.49 18.54
C PHE A 124 -8.92 0.29 19.23
N LEU A 125 -8.86 -0.44 20.35
CA LEU A 125 -7.60 -0.71 21.04
C LEU A 125 -6.71 -1.64 20.22
N MET A 126 -7.23 -2.77 19.73
CA MET A 126 -6.50 -3.70 18.90
C MET A 126 -6.11 -3.06 17.57
N PHE A 127 -7.02 -2.28 16.98
CA PHE A 127 -6.74 -1.48 15.78
C PHE A 127 -5.51 -0.57 15.99
N PHE A 128 -5.50 0.20 17.08
CA PHE A 128 -4.40 1.11 17.40
C PHE A 128 -3.08 0.38 17.65
N LEU A 129 -3.12 -0.72 18.39
CA LEU A 129 -1.92 -1.57 18.61
C LEU A 129 -1.36 -2.09 17.28
N GLY A 130 -2.20 -2.59 16.38
CA GLY A 130 -1.79 -3.04 15.06
C GLY A 130 -1.17 -1.93 14.23
N LEU A 131 -1.75 -0.72 14.27
CA LEU A 131 -1.24 0.46 13.57
C LEU A 131 0.15 0.88 14.08
N GLU A 132 0.38 0.88 15.39
CA GLU A 132 1.68 1.22 15.97
C GLU A 132 2.72 0.10 15.72
N MET A 133 2.32 -1.18 15.81
CA MET A 133 3.16 -2.31 15.41
C MET A 133 3.60 -2.23 13.95
N ALA A 134 2.78 -1.68 13.06
CA ALA A 134 3.15 -1.44 11.67
C ALA A 134 4.02 -0.19 11.49
N SER A 135 3.89 0.83 12.36
CA SER A 135 4.50 2.15 12.16
C SER A 135 5.90 2.28 12.74
N VAL A 136 6.12 1.76 13.96
CA VAL A 136 7.41 1.87 14.65
C VAL A 136 8.53 1.10 13.95
N PRO A 137 8.36 -0.20 13.60
CA PRO A 137 9.38 -0.91 12.83
C PRO A 137 9.58 -0.31 11.43
N MET A 138 8.53 0.27 10.82
CA MET A 138 8.63 0.95 9.54
C MET A 138 9.59 2.14 9.61
N ALA A 139 9.57 2.93 10.68
CA ALA A 139 10.53 4.03 10.86
C ALA A 139 11.98 3.51 10.90
N CYS A 140 12.21 2.37 11.56
CA CYS A 140 13.54 1.72 11.58
C CYS A 140 13.96 1.25 10.17
N VAL A 141 13.02 0.70 9.38
CA VAL A 141 13.29 0.27 8.01
C VAL A 141 13.57 1.46 7.08
N ILE A 142 12.92 2.61 7.28
CA ILE A 142 13.20 3.85 6.55
C ILE A 142 14.61 4.36 6.88
N ALA A 143 15.06 4.26 8.14
CA ALA A 143 16.39 4.65 8.60
C ALA A 143 17.48 3.62 8.32
N PHE A 144 17.18 2.52 7.64
CA PHE A 144 18.05 1.34 7.57
C PHE A 144 19.43 1.61 6.95
N ASP A 145 19.52 2.55 6.00
CA ASP A 145 20.78 2.98 5.43
C ASP A 145 21.44 4.06 6.33
N ALA A 146 21.99 3.62 7.44
CA ALA A 146 22.54 4.47 8.49
C ALA A 146 23.70 5.40 8.03
N TYR A 147 24.34 5.10 6.90
CA TYR A 147 25.43 5.91 6.34
C TYR A 147 24.94 7.07 5.46
N ARG A 148 23.63 7.11 5.14
CA ARG A 148 23.03 8.20 4.37
C ARG A 148 22.21 9.13 5.27
N ASN A 149 22.67 10.37 5.41
CA ASN A 149 21.97 11.39 6.18
C ASN A 149 20.51 11.58 5.73
N ASN A 150 20.24 11.43 4.43
CA ASN A 150 18.89 11.54 3.88
C ASN A 150 17.94 10.44 4.41
N SER A 151 18.46 9.23 4.69
CA SER A 151 17.66 8.14 5.25
C SER A 151 17.27 8.43 6.70
N ALA A 152 18.21 8.96 7.51
CA ALA A 152 17.95 9.37 8.89
C ALA A 152 16.93 10.54 8.95
N GLU A 153 17.09 11.55 8.08
CA GLU A 153 16.15 12.66 7.96
C GLU A 153 14.74 12.18 7.56
N ALA A 154 14.66 11.31 6.58
CA ALA A 154 13.39 10.72 6.12
C ALA A 154 12.67 9.96 7.25
N ALA A 155 13.42 9.18 8.02
CA ALA A 155 12.87 8.44 9.17
C ALA A 155 12.42 9.37 10.29
N ALA A 156 13.18 10.41 10.59
CA ALA A 156 12.80 11.41 11.59
C ALA A 156 11.52 12.15 11.20
N LYS A 157 11.41 12.58 9.94
CA LYS A 157 10.19 13.21 9.41
C LYS A 157 9.00 12.25 9.47
N PHE A 158 9.21 10.98 9.09
CA PHE A 158 8.15 9.99 9.15
C PHE A 158 7.67 9.74 10.57
N ILE A 159 8.57 9.41 11.52
CA ILE A 159 8.16 9.02 12.87
C ILE A 159 7.52 10.19 13.63
N LEU A 160 8.04 11.40 13.52
CA LEU A 160 7.48 12.57 14.19
C LEU A 160 6.07 12.88 13.70
N THR A 161 5.86 12.86 12.38
CA THR A 161 4.54 13.13 11.81
C THR A 161 3.57 11.96 12.02
N ALA A 162 4.04 10.71 12.01
CA ALA A 162 3.24 9.53 12.32
C ALA A 162 2.76 9.56 13.78
N THR A 163 3.65 9.83 14.74
CA THR A 163 3.30 9.90 16.16
C THR A 163 2.32 11.04 16.44
N PHE A 164 2.50 12.19 15.80
CA PHE A 164 1.53 13.29 15.91
C PHE A 164 0.15 12.88 15.39
N SER A 165 0.12 12.23 14.22
CA SER A 165 -1.12 11.77 13.59
C SER A 165 -1.82 10.69 14.41
N SER A 166 -1.08 9.73 14.97
CA SER A 166 -1.67 8.70 15.84
C SER A 166 -2.18 9.30 17.16
N GLY A 167 -1.52 10.33 17.68
CA GLY A 167 -2.03 11.10 18.82
C GLY A 167 -3.36 11.80 18.55
N VAL A 168 -3.50 12.43 17.37
CA VAL A 168 -4.76 13.05 16.92
C VAL A 168 -5.87 12.00 16.76
N MET A 169 -5.52 10.83 16.20
CA MET A 169 -6.45 9.71 16.05
C MET A 169 -6.91 9.15 17.41
N LEU A 170 -5.99 8.96 18.37
CA LEU A 170 -6.34 8.55 19.74
C LEU A 170 -7.27 9.54 20.41
N TYR A 171 -7.06 10.83 20.17
CA TYR A 171 -7.98 11.85 20.66
C TYR A 171 -9.37 11.68 20.07
N GLY A 172 -9.48 11.35 18.77
CA GLY A 172 -10.75 10.98 18.13
C GLY A 172 -11.40 9.76 18.77
N ILE A 173 -10.62 8.69 19.00
CA ILE A 173 -11.09 7.48 19.68
C ILE A 173 -11.58 7.79 21.10
N SER A 174 -10.94 8.72 21.83
CA SER A 174 -11.36 9.13 23.16
C SER A 174 -12.73 9.80 23.18
N PHE A 175 -13.09 10.57 22.13
CA PHE A 175 -14.45 11.11 21.99
C PHE A 175 -15.49 10.01 21.80
N LEU A 176 -15.17 8.99 20.99
CA LEU A 176 -16.06 7.84 20.79
C LEU A 176 -16.23 7.05 22.08
N TYR A 177 -15.14 6.80 22.81
CA TYR A 177 -15.20 6.16 24.11
C TYR A 177 -15.99 6.97 25.14
N GLY A 178 -15.81 8.29 25.18
CA GLY A 178 -16.57 9.19 26.04
C GLY A 178 -18.07 9.21 25.74
N ALA A 179 -18.45 9.01 24.46
CA ALA A 179 -19.85 8.95 24.05
C ALA A 179 -20.53 7.62 24.35
N TYR A 180 -19.81 6.49 24.21
CA TYR A 180 -20.41 5.15 24.23
C TYR A 180 -19.93 4.27 25.40
N GLY A 181 -18.85 4.62 26.10
CA GLY A 181 -18.29 3.85 27.21
C GLY A 181 -17.64 2.52 26.80
N THR A 182 -17.49 2.26 25.50
CA THR A 182 -16.92 1.04 24.93
C THR A 182 -15.99 1.35 23.77
N MET A 183 -15.05 0.44 23.47
CA MET A 183 -14.17 0.50 22.29
C MET A 183 -14.51 -0.56 21.24
N TYR A 184 -15.46 -1.47 21.53
CA TYR A 184 -15.86 -2.52 20.60
C TYR A 184 -16.68 -1.96 19.46
N PHE A 185 -16.35 -2.39 18.23
CA PHE A 185 -17.02 -1.93 17.02
C PHE A 185 -18.51 -2.28 17.03
N SER A 186 -18.87 -3.50 17.45
CA SER A 186 -20.26 -3.96 17.55
C SER A 186 -21.11 -3.06 18.43
N ASP A 187 -20.60 -2.71 19.62
CA ASP A 187 -21.35 -1.93 20.60
C ASP A 187 -21.53 -0.47 20.14
N ILE A 188 -20.47 0.10 19.53
CA ILE A 188 -20.53 1.45 18.98
C ILE A 188 -21.51 1.49 17.82
N THR A 189 -21.43 0.54 16.86
CA THR A 189 -22.33 0.49 15.71
C THR A 189 -23.79 0.39 16.11
N ALA A 190 -24.10 -0.44 17.12
CA ALA A 190 -25.47 -0.63 17.62
C ALA A 190 -26.10 0.65 18.20
N ASN A 191 -25.27 1.55 18.75
CA ASN A 191 -25.72 2.75 19.46
C ASN A 191 -25.32 4.07 18.75
N LEU A 192 -24.72 3.99 17.55
CA LEU A 192 -24.13 5.15 16.88
C LEU A 192 -25.18 6.20 16.49
N GLN A 193 -25.00 7.40 17.01
CA GLN A 193 -25.80 8.58 16.69
C GLN A 193 -24.90 9.74 16.28
N ALA A 194 -25.36 10.55 15.33
CA ALA A 194 -24.65 11.72 14.85
C ALA A 194 -24.71 12.88 15.85
N THR A 195 -23.96 12.79 16.94
CA THR A 195 -23.78 13.87 17.92
C THR A 195 -22.52 14.67 17.59
N PRO A 196 -22.35 15.91 18.10
CA PRO A 196 -21.12 16.67 17.92
C PRO A 196 -19.85 15.90 18.35
N PHE A 197 -19.93 15.12 19.43
CA PHE A 197 -18.80 14.29 19.91
C PHE A 197 -18.44 13.18 18.94
N THR A 198 -19.45 12.49 18.38
CA THR A 198 -19.20 11.40 17.43
C THR A 198 -18.70 11.90 16.08
N ILE A 199 -19.18 13.06 15.62
CA ILE A 199 -18.68 13.71 14.42
C ILE A 199 -17.22 14.15 14.60
N MET A 200 -16.87 14.77 15.75
CA MET A 200 -15.48 15.10 16.07
C MET A 200 -14.61 13.83 16.16
N GLY A 201 -15.11 12.77 16.80
CA GLY A 201 -14.45 11.48 16.88
C GLY A 201 -14.12 10.92 15.48
N LEU A 202 -15.11 10.93 14.58
CA LEU A 202 -14.94 10.51 13.19
C LEU A 202 -13.88 11.35 12.45
N VAL A 203 -13.93 12.67 12.53
CA VAL A 203 -13.01 13.57 11.82
C VAL A 203 -11.57 13.38 12.31
N PHE A 204 -11.34 13.32 13.62
CA PHE A 204 -10.00 13.09 14.17
C PHE A 204 -9.48 11.68 13.88
N PHE A 205 -10.34 10.66 13.98
CA PHE A 205 -10.00 9.30 13.57
C PHE A 205 -9.61 9.22 12.10
N PHE A 206 -10.43 9.82 11.23
CA PHE A 206 -10.17 9.89 9.79
C PHE A 206 -8.84 10.61 9.49
N SER A 207 -8.52 11.69 10.18
CA SER A 207 -7.28 12.44 9.94
C SER A 207 -6.03 11.57 10.20
N GLY A 208 -6.08 10.71 11.23
CA GLY A 208 -4.99 9.77 11.54
C GLY A 208 -4.77 8.72 10.46
N LEU A 209 -5.81 8.06 9.99
CA LEU A 209 -5.72 7.13 8.86
C LEU A 209 -5.42 7.83 7.54
N GLY A 210 -5.98 9.02 7.32
CA GLY A 210 -5.70 9.86 6.16
C GLY A 210 -4.21 10.18 6.03
N PHE A 211 -3.52 10.41 7.15
CA PHE A 211 -2.06 10.51 7.20
C PHE A 211 -1.39 9.22 6.73
N LYS A 212 -1.79 8.06 7.27
CA LYS A 212 -1.18 6.76 6.94
C LYS A 212 -1.33 6.43 5.44
N ILE A 213 -2.48 6.73 4.86
CA ILE A 213 -2.78 6.54 3.44
C ILE A 213 -2.11 7.64 2.58
N SER A 214 -1.71 8.77 3.19
CA SER A 214 -1.19 9.98 2.53
C SER A 214 -2.25 10.73 1.71
N LEU A 215 -3.48 10.80 2.18
CA LEU A 215 -4.51 11.61 1.54
C LEU A 215 -4.26 13.10 1.79
N VAL A 216 -4.66 13.95 0.83
CA VAL A 216 -4.60 15.41 1.00
C VAL A 216 -5.70 15.83 2.00
N PRO A 217 -5.36 16.63 3.03
CA PRO A 217 -4.12 17.42 3.25
C PRO A 217 -2.99 16.72 4.03
N PHE A 218 -3.13 15.47 4.44
CA PHE A 218 -2.21 14.76 5.35
C PHE A 218 -0.98 14.15 4.64
N HIS A 219 -0.64 14.57 3.42
CA HIS A 219 0.33 13.92 2.52
C HIS A 219 1.77 14.45 2.61
N PHE A 220 2.05 15.50 3.36
CA PHE A 220 3.33 16.26 3.30
C PHE A 220 4.57 15.42 3.60
N TRP A 221 4.45 14.40 4.44
CA TRP A 221 5.56 13.53 4.80
C TRP A 221 6.05 12.62 3.64
N THR A 222 5.16 12.31 2.69
CA THR A 222 5.35 11.20 1.74
C THR A 222 6.49 11.46 0.76
N ALA A 223 6.57 12.65 0.20
CA ALA A 223 7.58 12.96 -0.83
C ALA A 223 9.01 12.93 -0.27
N ASP A 224 9.21 13.51 0.90
CA ASP A 224 10.52 13.57 1.55
C ASP A 224 10.94 12.19 2.06
N THR A 225 10.01 11.43 2.65
CA THR A 225 10.28 10.07 3.13
C THR A 225 10.64 9.13 1.97
N TYR A 226 9.91 9.18 0.85
CA TYR A 226 10.20 8.32 -0.31
C TYR A 226 11.53 8.65 -0.96
N GLN A 227 11.88 9.92 -1.03
CA GLN A 227 13.15 10.35 -1.59
C GLN A 227 14.34 9.89 -0.73
N GLY A 228 14.23 9.98 0.58
CA GLY A 228 15.33 9.66 1.52
C GLY A 228 15.45 8.18 1.87
N ALA A 229 14.35 7.41 1.91
CA ALA A 229 14.37 5.99 2.24
C ALA A 229 15.10 5.16 1.17
N PRO A 230 15.65 3.97 1.51
CA PRO A 230 16.16 3.02 0.53
C PRO A 230 15.05 2.65 -0.48
N THR A 231 15.39 2.48 -1.76
CA THR A 231 14.39 2.31 -2.83
C THR A 231 13.48 1.10 -2.63
N THR A 232 14.01 0.00 -2.13
CA THR A 232 13.22 -1.21 -1.79
C THR A 232 12.19 -0.91 -0.70
N VAL A 233 12.61 -0.14 0.32
CA VAL A 233 11.74 0.30 1.42
C VAL A 233 10.66 1.26 0.92
N THR A 234 11.03 2.16 0.00
CA THR A 234 10.06 3.07 -0.64
C THR A 234 8.97 2.29 -1.38
N GLY A 235 9.34 1.21 -2.10
CA GLY A 235 8.38 0.30 -2.73
C GLY A 235 7.40 -0.30 -1.71
N TYR A 236 7.91 -0.85 -0.62
CA TYR A 236 7.10 -1.43 0.46
C TYR A 236 6.15 -0.40 1.08
N LEU A 237 6.67 0.78 1.42
CA LEU A 237 5.91 1.86 2.03
C LEU A 237 4.81 2.41 1.09
N SER A 238 5.09 2.44 -0.22
CA SER A 238 4.18 3.02 -1.21
C SER A 238 2.93 2.19 -1.47
N VAL A 239 3.01 0.89 -1.26
CA VAL A 239 1.92 -0.07 -1.57
C VAL A 239 1.42 -0.71 -0.28
N ILE A 240 2.23 -1.55 0.35
CA ILE A 240 1.78 -2.45 1.41
C ILE A 240 1.21 -1.67 2.61
N SER A 241 1.97 -0.69 3.10
CA SER A 241 1.56 0.10 4.27
C SER A 241 0.33 0.97 4.01
N LYS A 242 0.24 1.58 2.84
CA LYS A 242 -0.89 2.46 2.49
C LYS A 242 -2.17 1.69 2.23
N ASP A 243 -2.06 0.59 1.50
CA ASP A 243 -3.23 -0.17 1.08
C ASP A 243 -3.85 -0.95 2.24
N ALA A 244 -3.04 -1.42 3.21
CA ALA A 244 -3.54 -1.93 4.47
C ALA A 244 -4.39 -0.89 5.21
N ALA A 245 -3.91 0.35 5.30
CA ALA A 245 -4.64 1.44 5.95
C ALA A 245 -5.89 1.86 5.16
N ALA A 246 -5.83 1.86 3.82
CA ALA A 246 -6.97 2.17 2.95
C ALA A 246 -8.10 1.14 3.10
N PHE A 247 -7.76 -0.15 3.10
CA PHE A 247 -8.72 -1.22 3.35
C PHE A 247 -9.34 -1.11 4.74
N THR A 248 -8.52 -0.86 5.77
CA THR A 248 -9.02 -0.73 7.14
C THR A 248 -9.92 0.49 7.30
N LEU A 249 -9.56 1.62 6.68
CA LEU A 249 -10.43 2.80 6.67
C LEU A 249 -11.77 2.50 6.03
N LEU A 250 -11.78 1.87 4.85
CA LEU A 250 -13.01 1.46 4.17
C LEU A 250 -13.86 0.56 5.08
N SER A 251 -13.26 -0.46 5.69
CA SER A 251 -13.94 -1.41 6.57
C SER A 251 -14.59 -0.69 7.77
N ILE A 252 -13.86 0.18 8.45
CA ILE A 252 -14.37 0.92 9.61
C ILE A 252 -15.46 1.91 9.20
N LEU A 253 -15.34 2.60 8.06
CA LEU A 253 -16.38 3.51 7.58
C LEU A 253 -17.70 2.78 7.31
N PHE A 254 -17.65 1.61 6.68
CA PHE A 254 -18.87 0.85 6.38
C PHE A 254 -19.44 0.13 7.61
N HIS A 255 -18.60 -0.52 8.41
CA HIS A 255 -19.08 -1.37 9.50
C HIS A 255 -19.30 -0.63 10.81
N VAL A 256 -18.49 0.39 11.13
CA VAL A 256 -18.63 1.15 12.37
C VAL A 256 -19.42 2.42 12.16
N PHE A 257 -19.09 3.21 11.13
CA PHE A 257 -19.71 4.50 10.86
C PHE A 257 -20.82 4.45 9.79
N GLY A 258 -21.37 3.28 9.49
CA GLY A 258 -22.38 3.11 8.44
C GLY A 258 -23.64 3.99 8.62
N SER A 259 -24.13 4.18 9.87
CA SER A 259 -25.25 5.09 10.14
C SER A 259 -24.92 6.59 9.96
N MET A 260 -23.63 6.93 9.84
CA MET A 260 -23.16 8.31 9.62
C MET A 260 -22.68 8.54 8.17
N ILE A 261 -23.16 7.77 7.21
CA ILE A 261 -22.73 7.82 5.80
C ILE A 261 -22.83 9.25 5.23
N ALA A 262 -23.87 10.00 5.55
CA ALA A 262 -24.06 11.37 5.07
C ALA A 262 -22.92 12.34 5.48
N TYR A 263 -22.22 12.06 6.59
CA TYR A 263 -21.11 12.89 7.05
C TYR A 263 -19.77 12.48 6.43
N TRP A 264 -19.43 11.20 6.52
CA TRP A 264 -18.12 10.77 6.01
C TRP A 264 -18.07 10.68 4.49
N HIS A 265 -19.19 10.50 3.81
CA HIS A 265 -19.26 10.48 2.35
C HIS A 265 -18.88 11.84 1.75
N VAL A 266 -19.39 12.94 2.30
CA VAL A 266 -18.99 14.31 1.91
C VAL A 266 -17.51 14.56 2.17
N LEU A 267 -17.00 14.13 3.34
CA LEU A 267 -15.58 14.23 3.66
C LEU A 267 -14.71 13.47 2.67
N MET A 268 -15.11 12.25 2.31
CA MET A 268 -14.42 11.41 1.33
C MET A 268 -14.44 12.04 -0.07
N MET A 269 -15.56 12.57 -0.53
CA MET A 269 -15.65 13.28 -1.82
C MET A 269 -14.60 14.39 -1.92
N ILE A 270 -14.52 15.25 -0.89
CA ILE A 270 -13.57 16.37 -0.86
C ILE A 270 -12.13 15.86 -0.86
N VAL A 271 -11.81 14.92 0.03
CA VAL A 271 -10.45 14.40 0.20
C VAL A 271 -9.96 13.64 -1.03
N VAL A 272 -10.81 12.85 -1.66
CA VAL A 272 -10.50 12.12 -2.89
C VAL A 272 -10.23 13.09 -4.04
N ALA A 273 -11.12 14.06 -4.29
CA ALA A 273 -10.94 15.04 -5.35
C ALA A 273 -9.65 15.85 -5.17
N LEU A 274 -9.36 16.30 -3.94
CA LEU A 274 -8.14 17.03 -3.61
C LEU A 274 -6.91 16.14 -3.78
N SER A 275 -6.95 14.88 -3.30
CA SER A 275 -5.80 13.97 -3.37
C SER A 275 -5.39 13.68 -4.80
N ILE A 276 -6.34 13.35 -5.66
CA ILE A 276 -6.07 13.06 -7.07
C ILE A 276 -5.56 14.31 -7.78
N THR A 277 -6.21 15.48 -7.59
CA THR A 277 -5.86 16.70 -8.32
C THR A 277 -4.52 17.28 -7.87
N VAL A 278 -4.33 17.47 -6.56
CA VAL A 278 -3.11 18.08 -6.01
C VAL A 278 -1.90 17.19 -6.32
N ALA A 279 -2.01 15.88 -6.08
CA ALA A 279 -0.90 14.98 -6.34
C ALA A 279 -0.49 14.94 -7.81
N ASN A 280 -1.43 14.94 -8.75
CA ASN A 280 -1.15 14.97 -10.18
C ASN A 280 -0.44 16.26 -10.61
N LEU A 281 -0.88 17.41 -10.09
CA LEU A 281 -0.25 18.70 -10.39
C LEU A 281 1.19 18.76 -9.87
N PHE A 282 1.45 18.23 -8.68
CA PHE A 282 2.81 18.16 -8.13
C PHE A 282 3.68 17.13 -8.86
N ALA A 283 3.14 15.97 -9.27
CA ALA A 283 3.87 14.95 -10.01
C ALA A 283 4.46 15.48 -11.33
N ILE A 284 3.74 16.33 -12.06
CA ILE A 284 4.18 16.90 -13.34
C ILE A 284 5.52 17.64 -13.20
N ARG A 285 5.74 18.32 -12.07
CA ARG A 285 6.91 19.20 -11.83
C ARG A 285 8.11 18.45 -11.26
N GLN A 286 7.97 17.17 -10.87
CA GLN A 286 9.08 16.44 -10.27
C GLN A 286 10.15 16.07 -11.31
N GLY A 287 11.40 16.21 -10.91
CA GLY A 287 12.58 15.81 -11.70
C GLY A 287 13.27 14.56 -11.14
N GLU A 288 13.05 14.24 -9.87
CA GLU A 288 13.60 13.05 -9.19
C GLU A 288 12.54 11.94 -9.17
N LEU A 289 12.94 10.71 -9.56
CA LEU A 289 12.00 9.64 -9.86
C LEU A 289 11.30 9.06 -8.62
N LYS A 290 12.01 8.96 -7.47
CA LYS A 290 11.39 8.48 -6.22
C LYS A 290 10.36 9.48 -5.68
N ARG A 291 10.68 10.76 -5.75
CA ARG A 291 9.77 11.84 -5.37
C ARG A 291 8.57 11.93 -6.32
N PHE A 292 8.80 11.70 -7.60
CA PHE A 292 7.74 11.56 -8.60
C PHE A 292 6.81 10.39 -8.24
N MET A 293 7.36 9.21 -7.91
CA MET A 293 6.57 8.05 -7.50
C MET A 293 5.82 8.29 -6.19
N ALA A 294 6.32 9.16 -5.30
CA ALA A 294 5.59 9.57 -4.10
C ALA A 294 4.30 10.30 -4.45
N PHE A 295 4.34 11.31 -5.31
CA PHE A 295 3.12 12.00 -5.75
C PHE A 295 2.20 11.12 -6.58
N SER A 296 2.77 10.24 -7.43
CA SER A 296 2.01 9.19 -8.10
C SER A 296 1.25 8.33 -7.08
N SER A 297 1.90 7.88 -5.99
CA SER A 297 1.26 7.04 -4.97
C SER A 297 0.17 7.77 -4.17
N ILE A 298 0.28 9.08 -3.95
CA ILE A 298 -0.79 9.90 -3.35
C ILE A 298 -2.01 9.95 -4.28
N SER A 299 -1.78 10.14 -5.58
CA SER A 299 -2.85 10.11 -6.58
C SER A 299 -3.52 8.74 -6.65
N GLN A 300 -2.74 7.64 -6.64
CA GLN A 300 -3.27 6.28 -6.65
C GLN A 300 -4.08 5.98 -5.37
N ALA A 301 -3.64 6.45 -4.20
CA ALA A 301 -4.42 6.34 -2.96
C ALA A 301 -5.78 7.06 -3.07
N GLY A 302 -5.82 8.24 -3.72
CA GLY A 302 -7.07 8.92 -4.04
C GLY A 302 -7.99 8.09 -4.94
N TYR A 303 -7.45 7.41 -5.98
CA TYR A 303 -8.23 6.50 -6.83
C TYR A 303 -8.74 5.27 -6.05
N ILE A 304 -7.92 4.66 -5.21
CA ILE A 304 -8.33 3.53 -4.36
C ILE A 304 -9.51 3.93 -3.48
N MET A 305 -9.44 5.10 -2.87
CA MET A 305 -10.49 5.59 -1.98
C MET A 305 -11.76 6.06 -2.69
N LEU A 306 -11.81 6.14 -4.03
CA LEU A 306 -13.06 6.30 -4.78
C LEU A 306 -14.02 5.13 -4.51
N ALA A 307 -13.52 3.93 -4.22
CA ALA A 307 -14.35 2.79 -3.84
C ALA A 307 -15.21 3.06 -2.60
N ALA A 308 -14.79 3.99 -1.71
CA ALA A 308 -15.56 4.38 -0.55
C ALA A 308 -16.77 5.29 -0.86
N LEU A 309 -16.90 5.78 -2.09
CA LEU A 309 -18.05 6.58 -2.50
C LEU A 309 -19.25 5.75 -2.94
N GLY A 310 -19.07 4.44 -3.15
CA GLY A 310 -20.17 3.51 -3.42
C GLY A 310 -20.97 3.18 -2.16
N ASN A 311 -22.22 2.76 -2.35
CA ASN A 311 -23.12 2.39 -1.26
C ASN A 311 -23.12 0.89 -0.96
N ASN A 312 -22.39 0.08 -1.74
CA ASN A 312 -22.37 -1.38 -1.64
C ASN A 312 -21.00 -1.85 -1.14
N TRP A 313 -20.97 -2.47 0.04
CA TRP A 313 -19.75 -2.99 0.66
C TRP A 313 -19.01 -3.99 -0.24
N THR A 314 -19.71 -5.00 -0.77
CA THR A 314 -19.07 -6.06 -1.58
C THR A 314 -18.42 -5.50 -2.84
N SER A 315 -19.11 -4.63 -3.57
CA SER A 315 -18.62 -3.94 -4.75
C SER A 315 -17.40 -3.06 -4.43
N SER A 316 -17.48 -2.29 -3.34
CA SER A 316 -16.42 -1.38 -2.90
C SER A 316 -15.14 -2.13 -2.50
N VAL A 317 -15.28 -3.19 -1.71
CA VAL A 317 -14.12 -3.98 -1.24
C VAL A 317 -13.51 -4.81 -2.35
N ALA A 318 -14.33 -5.40 -3.23
CA ALA A 318 -13.82 -6.15 -4.38
C ALA A 318 -13.03 -5.24 -5.33
N ALA A 319 -13.54 -4.04 -5.63
CA ALA A 319 -12.86 -3.06 -6.46
C ALA A 319 -11.56 -2.56 -5.83
N LEU A 320 -11.57 -2.27 -4.53
CA LEU A 320 -10.38 -1.88 -3.78
C LEU A 320 -9.34 -3.01 -3.79
N SER A 321 -9.72 -4.23 -3.43
CA SER A 321 -8.80 -5.37 -3.35
C SER A 321 -8.16 -5.70 -4.70
N TYR A 322 -8.96 -5.68 -5.78
CA TYR A 322 -8.45 -5.86 -7.12
C TYR A 322 -7.48 -4.73 -7.53
N TYR A 323 -7.82 -3.47 -7.20
CA TYR A 323 -6.94 -2.34 -7.47
C TYR A 323 -5.60 -2.48 -6.76
N VAL A 324 -5.63 -2.83 -5.48
CA VAL A 324 -4.41 -3.06 -4.69
C VAL A 324 -3.55 -4.16 -5.29
N LEU A 325 -4.13 -5.29 -5.69
CA LEU A 325 -3.41 -6.38 -6.34
C LEU A 325 -2.64 -5.90 -7.59
N ILE A 326 -3.32 -5.14 -8.45
CA ILE A 326 -2.70 -4.60 -9.67
C ILE A 326 -1.65 -3.55 -9.33
N TYR A 327 -1.91 -2.72 -8.32
CA TYR A 327 -0.98 -1.68 -7.88
C TYR A 327 0.30 -2.30 -7.28
N VAL A 328 0.19 -3.41 -6.52
CA VAL A 328 1.33 -4.20 -6.03
C VAL A 328 2.24 -4.57 -7.21
N VAL A 329 1.73 -5.28 -8.21
CA VAL A 329 2.58 -5.80 -9.30
C VAL A 329 3.15 -4.69 -10.17
N ALA A 330 2.39 -3.64 -10.47
CA ALA A 330 2.84 -2.55 -11.31
C ALA A 330 3.88 -1.66 -10.61
N ASN A 331 3.63 -1.29 -9.36
CA ASN A 331 4.49 -0.39 -8.60
C ASN A 331 5.80 -1.09 -8.19
N MET A 332 5.74 -2.36 -7.79
CA MET A 332 6.93 -3.15 -7.48
C MET A 332 7.83 -3.35 -8.70
N ALA A 333 7.27 -3.52 -9.91
CA ALA A 333 8.07 -3.54 -11.13
C ALA A 333 8.87 -2.24 -11.31
N VAL A 334 8.24 -1.09 -11.11
CA VAL A 334 8.88 0.23 -11.19
C VAL A 334 9.99 0.36 -10.16
N PHE A 335 9.71 0.10 -8.88
CA PHE A 335 10.72 0.23 -7.83
C PHE A 335 11.86 -0.78 -7.95
N THR A 336 11.61 -1.97 -8.48
CA THR A 336 12.67 -2.94 -8.81
C THR A 336 13.64 -2.36 -9.83
N ILE A 337 13.13 -1.75 -10.90
CA ILE A 337 13.97 -1.13 -11.93
C ILE A 337 14.73 0.08 -11.39
N ILE A 338 14.06 0.94 -10.60
CA ILE A 338 14.72 2.08 -9.94
C ILE A 338 15.85 1.59 -9.05
N SER A 339 15.63 0.54 -8.26
CA SER A 339 16.63 -0.05 -7.37
C SER A 339 17.85 -0.57 -8.15
N VAL A 340 17.63 -1.26 -9.28
CA VAL A 340 18.72 -1.73 -10.15
C VAL A 340 19.53 -0.55 -10.69
N VAL A 341 18.87 0.51 -11.15
CA VAL A 341 19.52 1.69 -11.70
C VAL A 341 20.29 2.42 -10.60
N GLU A 342 19.69 2.67 -9.44
CA GLU A 342 20.33 3.33 -8.30
C GLU A 342 21.60 2.61 -7.86
N GLN A 343 21.55 1.28 -7.74
CA GLN A 343 22.70 0.48 -7.30
C GLN A 343 23.88 0.46 -8.31
N ASN A 344 23.59 0.62 -9.59
CA ASN A 344 24.59 0.52 -10.66
C ASN A 344 25.00 1.89 -11.25
N ASN A 345 24.34 2.98 -10.87
CA ASN A 345 24.58 4.34 -11.40
C ASN A 345 24.99 5.34 -10.31
N GLY A 346 25.68 4.88 -9.26
CA GLY A 346 26.20 5.75 -8.20
C GLY A 346 25.13 6.48 -7.39
N GLY A 347 23.94 5.86 -7.22
CA GLY A 347 22.86 6.41 -6.42
C GLY A 347 22.00 7.49 -7.12
N LYS A 348 22.16 7.68 -8.43
CA LYS A 348 21.40 8.67 -9.21
C LYS A 348 20.01 8.15 -9.52
N THR A 349 18.98 8.99 -9.28
CA THR A 349 17.57 8.67 -9.45
C THR A 349 16.79 9.75 -10.19
N ASN A 350 17.47 10.70 -10.87
CA ASN A 350 16.79 11.74 -11.64
C ASN A 350 16.19 11.18 -12.93
N ILE A 351 15.03 11.70 -13.36
CA ILE A 351 14.38 11.31 -14.61
C ILE A 351 15.30 11.58 -15.81
N ALA A 352 16.12 12.66 -15.77
CA ALA A 352 17.07 13.00 -16.82
C ALA A 352 18.16 11.92 -17.00
N ASP A 353 18.52 11.18 -15.95
CA ASP A 353 19.50 10.09 -16.03
C ASP A 353 19.02 8.95 -16.93
N TYR A 354 17.68 8.80 -17.10
CA TYR A 354 17.07 7.77 -17.96
C TYR A 354 17.05 8.15 -19.44
N ASN A 355 17.60 9.32 -19.85
CA ASN A 355 17.63 9.72 -21.25
C ASN A 355 18.43 8.70 -22.10
N GLY A 356 17.77 8.18 -23.15
CA GLY A 356 18.39 7.19 -24.04
C GLY A 356 18.61 5.80 -23.41
N PHE A 357 18.03 5.51 -22.26
CA PHE A 357 18.22 4.25 -21.50
C PHE A 357 17.93 3.00 -22.33
N TYR A 358 17.01 3.06 -23.30
CA TYR A 358 16.67 1.91 -24.14
C TYR A 358 17.84 1.43 -25.01
N LYS A 359 18.80 2.31 -25.34
CA LYS A 359 19.95 1.94 -26.19
C LYS A 359 20.88 0.94 -25.49
N THR A 360 21.05 1.08 -24.20
CA THR A 360 21.95 0.25 -23.39
C THR A 360 21.23 -0.85 -22.62
N ASN A 361 20.01 -0.59 -22.17
CA ASN A 361 19.20 -1.49 -21.36
C ASN A 361 17.77 -1.69 -21.93
N PRO A 362 17.61 -2.25 -23.15
CA PRO A 362 16.32 -2.32 -23.84
C PRO A 362 15.27 -3.13 -23.08
N ARG A 363 15.67 -4.22 -22.41
CA ARG A 363 14.76 -5.07 -21.64
C ARG A 363 14.19 -4.33 -20.43
N LEU A 364 15.04 -3.65 -19.65
CA LEU A 364 14.59 -2.88 -18.48
C LEU A 364 13.70 -1.71 -18.90
N SER A 365 14.04 -1.03 -20.00
CA SER A 365 13.21 0.06 -20.55
C SER A 365 11.83 -0.45 -20.98
N PHE A 366 11.75 -1.62 -21.61
CA PHE A 366 10.48 -2.22 -22.03
C PHE A 366 9.60 -2.60 -20.83
N LEU A 367 10.18 -3.24 -19.80
CA LEU A 367 9.46 -3.61 -18.58
C LEU A 367 8.98 -2.38 -17.79
N MET A 368 9.83 -1.33 -17.73
CA MET A 368 9.43 -0.04 -17.13
C MET A 368 8.26 0.59 -17.88
N THR A 369 8.25 0.51 -19.21
CA THR A 369 7.17 1.04 -20.04
C THR A 369 5.84 0.33 -19.78
N ILE A 370 5.85 -1.01 -19.70
CA ILE A 370 4.67 -1.81 -19.37
C ILE A 370 4.11 -1.40 -18.00
N ALA A 371 4.99 -1.28 -17.01
CA ALA A 371 4.59 -0.87 -15.66
C ALA A 371 4.00 0.56 -15.63
N MET A 372 4.63 1.51 -16.34
CA MET A 372 4.12 2.89 -16.45
C MET A 372 2.79 2.96 -17.19
N PHE A 373 2.59 2.15 -18.23
CA PHE A 373 1.32 2.06 -18.96
C PHE A 373 0.22 1.48 -18.08
N SER A 374 0.54 0.47 -17.27
CA SER A 374 -0.41 -0.08 -16.30
C SER A 374 -0.82 0.99 -15.27
N LEU A 375 0.13 1.68 -14.63
CA LEU A 375 -0.16 2.76 -13.68
C LEU A 375 -0.96 3.91 -14.33
N GLY A 376 -0.69 4.21 -15.59
CA GLY A 376 -1.44 5.20 -16.38
C GLY A 376 -2.86 4.76 -16.71
N GLY A 377 -3.14 3.46 -16.72
CA GLY A 377 -4.45 2.90 -17.10
C GLY A 377 -4.64 2.75 -18.60
N ILE A 378 -3.55 2.43 -19.34
CA ILE A 378 -3.61 2.21 -20.79
C ILE A 378 -4.04 0.77 -21.08
N PRO A 379 -5.07 0.54 -21.94
CA PRO A 379 -5.38 -0.80 -22.42
C PRO A 379 -4.19 -1.40 -23.20
N PRO A 380 -3.94 -2.71 -23.18
CA PRO A 380 -4.68 -3.80 -22.53
C PRO A 380 -4.18 -4.18 -21.13
N PHE A 381 -3.43 -3.30 -20.46
CA PHE A 381 -2.81 -3.62 -19.18
C PHE A 381 -3.80 -3.55 -18.02
N ALA A 382 -3.51 -4.30 -16.94
CA ALA A 382 -4.39 -4.49 -15.79
C ALA A 382 -4.85 -3.19 -15.10
N GLY A 383 -4.02 -2.14 -15.11
CA GLY A 383 -4.35 -0.85 -14.52
C GLY A 383 -5.55 -0.13 -15.11
N MET A 384 -5.90 -0.42 -16.36
CA MET A 384 -7.15 0.09 -16.96
C MET A 384 -8.37 -0.53 -16.26
N PHE A 385 -8.37 -1.85 -16.08
CA PHE A 385 -9.48 -2.56 -15.44
C PHE A 385 -9.61 -2.21 -13.95
N SER A 386 -8.48 -2.03 -13.24
CA SER A 386 -8.53 -1.62 -11.84
C SER A 386 -9.21 -0.26 -11.66
N LYS A 387 -8.87 0.73 -12.48
CA LYS A 387 -9.54 2.04 -12.48
C LYS A 387 -11.01 1.92 -12.87
N PHE A 388 -11.32 1.12 -13.88
CA PHE A 388 -12.70 0.91 -14.34
C PHE A 388 -13.58 0.35 -13.22
N PHE A 389 -13.16 -0.71 -12.54
CA PHE A 389 -13.93 -1.31 -11.45
C PHE A 389 -14.11 -0.36 -10.26
N VAL A 390 -13.09 0.41 -9.89
CA VAL A 390 -13.22 1.42 -8.83
C VAL A 390 -14.16 2.55 -9.24
N PHE A 391 -14.16 2.98 -10.50
CA PHE A 391 -15.13 3.97 -10.99
C PHE A 391 -16.55 3.44 -10.98
N MET A 392 -16.76 2.19 -11.38
CA MET A 392 -18.08 1.54 -11.33
C MET A 392 -18.58 1.38 -9.90
N SER A 393 -17.71 0.91 -9.00
CA SER A 393 -18.03 0.76 -7.58
C SER A 393 -18.35 2.11 -6.92
N GLY A 394 -17.62 3.18 -7.26
CA GLY A 394 -17.82 4.51 -6.69
C GLY A 394 -19.16 5.18 -7.04
N VAL A 395 -19.84 4.75 -8.13
CA VAL A 395 -21.18 5.22 -8.50
C VAL A 395 -22.26 4.18 -8.21
N ASP A 396 -21.91 3.03 -7.64
CA ASP A 396 -22.87 1.98 -7.31
C ASP A 396 -23.84 2.48 -6.24
N GLY A 397 -25.15 2.48 -6.59
CA GLY A 397 -26.21 3.02 -5.75
C GLY A 397 -26.34 4.54 -5.73
N ALA A 398 -25.55 5.29 -6.52
CA ALA A 398 -25.67 6.74 -6.61
C ALA A 398 -26.81 7.14 -7.58
N ASP A 399 -27.83 7.83 -7.07
CA ASP A 399 -28.91 8.38 -7.88
C ASP A 399 -28.60 9.82 -8.30
N ILE A 400 -28.46 10.06 -9.59
CA ILE A 400 -28.15 11.39 -10.16
C ILE A 400 -29.24 12.43 -9.85
N ALA A 401 -30.45 12.01 -9.54
CA ALA A 401 -31.55 12.88 -9.18
C ALA A 401 -31.39 13.48 -7.76
N THR A 402 -30.59 12.85 -6.91
CA THR A 402 -30.24 13.36 -5.58
C THR A 402 -29.03 14.28 -5.63
N THR A 403 -28.99 15.27 -4.74
CA THR A 403 -27.84 16.19 -4.66
C THR A 403 -26.53 15.44 -4.37
N GLU A 404 -26.56 14.45 -3.50
CA GLU A 404 -25.42 13.64 -3.12
C GLU A 404 -24.93 12.78 -4.28
N GLY A 405 -25.84 12.07 -4.97
CA GLY A 405 -25.49 11.28 -6.14
C GLY A 405 -24.95 12.16 -7.28
N ALA A 406 -25.52 13.33 -7.52
CA ALA A 406 -24.99 14.26 -8.52
C ALA A 406 -23.55 14.67 -8.22
N TRP A 407 -23.20 14.95 -6.95
CA TRP A 407 -21.83 15.24 -6.55
C TRP A 407 -20.89 14.03 -6.74
N THR A 408 -21.36 12.82 -6.48
CA THR A 408 -20.57 11.60 -6.74
C THR A 408 -20.17 11.50 -8.21
N TYR A 409 -21.09 11.77 -9.15
CA TYR A 409 -20.77 11.84 -10.57
C TYR A 409 -19.79 12.97 -10.93
N VAL A 410 -19.89 14.13 -10.27
CA VAL A 410 -18.91 15.22 -10.45
C VAL A 410 -17.52 14.80 -10.00
N ILE A 411 -17.39 14.14 -8.85
CA ILE A 411 -16.11 13.63 -8.38
C ILE A 411 -15.53 12.58 -9.34
N LEU A 412 -16.37 11.68 -9.83
CA LEU A 412 -15.96 10.71 -10.85
C LEU A 412 -15.45 11.40 -12.12
N PHE A 413 -16.12 12.44 -12.58
CA PHE A 413 -15.68 13.22 -13.75
C PHE A 413 -14.33 13.89 -13.50
N ILE A 414 -14.11 14.47 -12.32
CA ILE A 414 -12.82 15.01 -11.89
C ILE A 414 -11.75 13.91 -11.92
N ALA A 415 -12.06 12.71 -11.44
CA ALA A 415 -11.14 11.57 -11.45
C ALA A 415 -10.79 11.12 -12.88
N LEU A 416 -11.76 11.09 -13.80
CA LEU A 416 -11.53 10.80 -15.21
C LEU A 416 -10.60 11.81 -15.88
N ILE A 417 -10.81 13.10 -15.69
CA ILE A 417 -9.91 14.16 -16.19
C ILE A 417 -8.50 13.95 -15.62
N ASN A 418 -8.40 13.72 -14.33
CA ASN A 418 -7.12 13.48 -13.66
C ASN A 418 -6.41 12.21 -14.13
N THR A 419 -7.14 11.21 -14.61
CA THR A 419 -6.55 10.02 -15.26
C THR A 419 -5.80 10.40 -16.53
N VAL A 420 -6.37 11.29 -17.34
CA VAL A 420 -5.69 11.83 -18.55
C VAL A 420 -4.45 12.64 -18.15
N VAL A 421 -4.56 13.47 -17.10
CA VAL A 421 -3.41 14.21 -16.58
C VAL A 421 -2.31 13.26 -16.09
N SER A 422 -2.69 12.16 -15.41
CA SER A 422 -1.73 11.19 -14.94
C SER A 422 -0.97 10.48 -16.06
N LEU A 423 -1.64 10.21 -17.18
CA LEU A 423 -1.02 9.63 -18.35
C LEU A 423 0.13 10.50 -18.88
N TYR A 424 -0.02 11.81 -18.90
CA TYR A 424 1.01 12.72 -19.37
C TYR A 424 2.34 12.56 -18.62
N TYR A 425 2.33 12.48 -17.30
CA TYR A 425 3.56 12.40 -16.55
C TYR A 425 4.18 10.97 -16.55
N TYR A 426 3.40 9.91 -16.68
CA TYR A 426 3.95 8.58 -16.92
C TYR A 426 4.63 8.49 -18.30
N LEU A 427 4.01 9.05 -19.32
CA LEU A 427 4.61 9.13 -20.65
C LEU A 427 5.87 10.00 -20.69
N LYS A 428 6.05 10.97 -19.79
CA LYS A 428 7.29 11.76 -19.67
C LYS A 428 8.50 10.87 -19.38
N ILE A 429 8.34 9.82 -18.54
CA ILE A 429 9.41 8.85 -18.25
C ILE A 429 9.69 7.98 -19.49
N VAL A 430 8.66 7.49 -20.15
CA VAL A 430 8.80 6.73 -21.41
C VAL A 430 9.49 7.57 -22.48
N LYS A 431 9.11 8.84 -22.60
CA LYS A 431 9.76 9.80 -23.51
C LYS A 431 11.26 9.95 -23.19
N ALA A 432 11.64 10.06 -21.92
CA ALA A 432 13.04 10.13 -21.51
C ALA A 432 13.82 8.89 -21.96
N MET A 433 13.27 7.71 -21.76
CA MET A 433 13.95 6.45 -22.11
C MET A 433 14.12 6.24 -23.61
N TYR A 434 13.12 6.60 -24.44
CA TYR A 434 13.09 6.22 -25.86
C TYR A 434 13.35 7.37 -26.85
N ILE A 435 12.92 8.59 -26.51
CA ILE A 435 12.87 9.71 -27.47
C ILE A 435 13.99 10.71 -27.23
N ILE A 436 14.29 11.03 -25.96
CA ILE A 436 15.32 12.03 -25.66
C ILE A 436 16.69 11.42 -25.93
N ARG A 437 17.44 12.06 -26.83
CA ARG A 437 18.80 11.65 -27.16
C ARG A 437 19.75 11.97 -26.02
N CYS A 438 20.66 11.04 -25.75
CA CYS A 438 21.76 11.22 -24.83
C CYS A 438 23.03 10.68 -25.51
N ASP A 439 24.09 11.46 -25.51
CA ASP A 439 25.39 11.06 -26.09
C ASP A 439 26.13 10.09 -25.17
N THR A 440 25.90 10.18 -23.86
CA THR A 440 26.48 9.31 -22.85
C THR A 440 25.37 8.60 -22.05
N PRO A 441 24.65 7.62 -22.65
CA PRO A 441 23.62 6.88 -21.93
C PRO A 441 24.23 6.06 -20.80
N MET A 442 23.41 5.72 -19.79
CA MET A 442 23.83 4.84 -18.70
C MET A 442 24.45 3.54 -19.21
N PRO A 443 25.43 2.95 -18.51
CA PRO A 443 26.04 1.68 -18.90
C PRO A 443 25.01 0.54 -18.88
N THR A 444 25.35 -0.58 -19.52
CA THR A 444 24.52 -1.80 -19.49
C THR A 444 24.63 -2.46 -18.13
N PHE A 445 23.49 -2.76 -17.49
CA PHE A 445 23.41 -3.41 -16.20
C PHE A 445 23.14 -4.91 -16.31
N LYS A 446 23.78 -5.69 -15.44
CA LYS A 446 23.46 -7.11 -15.25
C LYS A 446 22.59 -7.24 -14.00
N SER A 447 21.33 -7.62 -14.18
CA SER A 447 20.45 -7.94 -13.07
C SER A 447 20.72 -9.37 -12.56
N ASP A 448 20.62 -9.57 -11.24
CA ASP A 448 20.68 -10.88 -10.61
C ASP A 448 19.45 -11.75 -10.92
N CYS A 449 19.46 -13.01 -10.51
CA CYS A 449 18.40 -13.97 -10.81
C CYS A 449 17.09 -13.57 -10.11
N ASN A 450 17.14 -13.14 -8.85
CA ASN A 450 15.96 -12.73 -8.09
C ASN A 450 15.29 -11.50 -8.69
N THR A 451 16.07 -10.49 -9.09
CA THR A 451 15.55 -9.31 -9.80
C THR A 451 14.87 -9.67 -11.11
N LYS A 452 15.46 -10.58 -11.89
CA LYS A 452 14.84 -11.05 -13.15
C LYS A 452 13.54 -11.78 -12.88
N PHE A 453 13.52 -12.65 -11.87
CA PHE A 453 12.31 -13.38 -11.48
C PHE A 453 11.21 -12.42 -10.99
N THR A 454 11.55 -11.46 -10.14
CA THR A 454 10.62 -10.42 -9.67
C THR A 454 10.03 -9.63 -10.83
N LEU A 455 10.86 -9.15 -11.76
CA LEU A 455 10.38 -8.41 -12.94
C LEU A 455 9.51 -9.26 -13.84
N ALA A 456 9.88 -10.54 -14.05
CA ALA A 456 9.06 -11.47 -14.84
C ALA A 456 7.70 -11.72 -14.17
N LEU A 457 7.68 -11.96 -12.86
CA LEU A 457 6.47 -12.16 -12.07
C LEU A 457 5.54 -10.93 -12.13
N CYS A 458 6.08 -9.75 -11.86
CA CYS A 458 5.32 -8.51 -11.90
C CYS A 458 4.77 -8.20 -13.30
N THR A 459 5.60 -8.37 -14.36
CA THR A 459 5.17 -8.11 -15.73
C THR A 459 4.12 -9.12 -16.18
N ALA A 460 4.30 -10.40 -15.83
CA ALA A 460 3.31 -11.44 -16.11
C ALA A 460 1.98 -11.09 -15.39
N GLY A 461 2.02 -10.65 -14.13
CA GLY A 461 0.85 -10.19 -13.41
C GLY A 461 0.13 -9.03 -14.10
N ILE A 462 0.88 -8.00 -14.54
CA ILE A 462 0.30 -6.86 -15.27
C ILE A 462 -0.44 -7.30 -16.54
N VAL A 463 0.13 -8.24 -17.29
CA VAL A 463 -0.46 -8.71 -18.56
C VAL A 463 -1.61 -9.69 -18.29
N LEU A 464 -1.40 -10.68 -17.42
CA LEU A 464 -2.42 -11.70 -17.11
C LEU A 464 -3.69 -11.09 -16.51
N PHE A 465 -3.57 -10.22 -15.51
CA PHE A 465 -4.73 -9.55 -14.91
C PHE A 465 -5.37 -8.53 -15.84
N GLY A 466 -4.64 -8.04 -16.85
CA GLY A 466 -5.19 -7.20 -17.91
C GLY A 466 -6.01 -7.99 -18.95
N VAL A 467 -5.63 -9.23 -19.23
CA VAL A 467 -6.38 -10.09 -20.17
C VAL A 467 -7.49 -10.86 -19.45
N CYS A 468 -7.22 -11.32 -18.23
CA CYS A 468 -8.13 -12.11 -17.40
C CYS A 468 -8.68 -11.27 -16.23
N SER A 469 -9.65 -10.39 -16.51
CA SER A 469 -10.34 -9.60 -15.47
C SER A 469 -11.25 -10.45 -14.56
N CYS A 470 -11.46 -11.75 -14.89
CA CYS A 470 -12.23 -12.69 -14.08
C CYS A 470 -11.75 -12.82 -12.61
N VAL A 471 -10.52 -12.40 -12.32
CA VAL A 471 -10.01 -12.32 -10.93
C VAL A 471 -10.83 -11.33 -10.09
N TYR A 472 -11.35 -10.26 -10.69
CA TYR A 472 -12.27 -9.36 -10.01
C TYR A 472 -13.57 -10.08 -9.62
N ASP A 473 -14.15 -10.82 -10.57
CA ASP A 473 -15.40 -11.56 -10.32
C ASP A 473 -15.19 -12.66 -9.26
N TRP A 474 -14.02 -13.30 -9.27
CA TRP A 474 -13.65 -14.26 -8.22
C TRP A 474 -13.53 -13.59 -6.85
N ILE A 475 -12.88 -12.44 -6.74
CA ILE A 475 -12.79 -11.68 -5.49
C ILE A 475 -14.19 -11.26 -5.02
N ALA A 476 -15.03 -10.74 -5.93
CA ALA A 476 -16.38 -10.29 -5.60
C ALA A 476 -17.29 -11.44 -5.18
N ALA A 477 -17.12 -12.63 -5.77
CA ALA A 477 -17.89 -13.81 -5.40
C ALA A 477 -17.41 -14.46 -4.07
N ALA A 478 -16.15 -14.23 -3.69
CA ALA A 478 -15.58 -14.74 -2.46
C ALA A 478 -15.95 -13.87 -1.24
N ILE A 479 -16.20 -12.57 -1.41
CA ILE A 479 -16.58 -11.58 -0.38
C ILE A 479 -18.10 -11.60 -0.16
#